data_a16ef1489970c4031f74b0948f652477
#
_entry.id   a16ef1489970c4031f74b0948f652477
#
_cell.length_a   1.000
_cell.length_b   1.000
_cell.length_c   1.000
_cell.angle_alpha   90.00
_cell.angle_beta   90.00
_cell.angle_gamma   90.00
#
_symmetry.space_group_name_H-M   'P 1'
#
loop_
_entity.id
_entity.type
_entity.pdbx_description
1 polymer ?
#
loop_
_entity_poly.entity_id
_entity_poly.type
_entity_poly.pdbx_seq_one_letter_code
_entity_poly.pdbx_strand_id
1 'polypeptide(L)'
;PEVPLFMGGHDHNHMGHFVERTVIAKADANAKTVYIHRLSYYPATKTTQVLSTLKVIDDKIPADPATQLVVEKWENQVFGLAEKMGYQPRRVVMNTTEPLECTETIIRSSQTNFGRLAVEACQAAMPGADVYWINSGSMRLDDRLSGAITEFDVMRTFPYGGKIVKLQLPGTVLQEALRISMT
;
A
#
# COMPACT_ATOMS: atom_id res chain seq x y z
N PRO A 1 -13.84 32.70 10.16
CA PRO A 1 -12.40 32.63 9.98
C PRO A 1 -12.09 31.74 8.78
N GLU A 2 -11.30 32.25 7.82
CA GLU A 2 -10.83 31.49 6.67
C GLU A 2 -9.80 30.47 7.15
N VAL A 3 -9.92 29.20 6.69
CA VAL A 3 -8.92 28.17 6.91
C VAL A 3 -7.97 28.18 5.70
N PRO A 4 -6.71 28.62 5.86
CA PRO A 4 -5.82 28.79 4.72
C PRO A 4 -5.28 27.47 4.14
N LEU A 5 -5.29 26.40 4.93
CA LEU A 5 -4.74 25.09 4.55
C LEU A 5 -5.55 23.96 5.18
N PHE A 6 -5.97 23.00 4.35
CA PHE A 6 -6.43 21.67 4.76
C PHE A 6 -5.38 20.62 4.38
N MET A 7 -4.93 19.87 5.36
CA MET A 7 -4.06 18.70 5.14
C MET A 7 -4.90 17.43 5.25
N GLY A 8 -5.00 16.68 4.16
CA GLY A 8 -5.77 15.45 4.06
C GLY A 8 -4.91 14.20 4.11
N GLY A 9 -5.57 13.05 4.01
CA GLY A 9 -4.97 11.72 3.96
C GLY A 9 -5.97 10.69 3.44
N HIS A 10 -5.80 9.43 3.84
CA HIS A 10 -6.64 8.26 3.58
C HIS A 10 -6.52 7.68 2.16
N ASP A 11 -6.77 8.45 1.11
CA ASP A 11 -6.52 7.97 -0.25
C ASP A 11 -5.02 7.94 -0.54
N HIS A 12 -4.57 6.96 -1.31
CA HIS A 12 -3.15 6.68 -1.51
C HIS A 12 -2.48 7.54 -2.61
N ASN A 13 -3.21 8.44 -3.24
CA ASN A 13 -2.69 9.34 -4.28
C ASN A 13 -2.55 10.75 -3.75
N HIS A 14 -1.50 11.45 -4.14
CA HIS A 14 -1.36 12.87 -3.81
C HIS A 14 -2.43 13.71 -4.51
N MET A 15 -2.79 14.80 -3.86
CA MET A 15 -3.76 15.77 -4.37
C MET A 15 -3.37 17.17 -3.91
N GLY A 16 -3.54 18.15 -4.80
CA GLY A 16 -3.41 19.57 -4.48
C GLY A 16 -4.48 20.34 -5.20
N HIS A 17 -5.36 21.01 -4.46
CA HIS A 17 -6.42 21.86 -5.00
C HIS A 17 -6.44 23.21 -4.32
N PHE A 18 -6.94 24.22 -5.04
CA PHE A 18 -7.23 25.54 -4.52
C PHE A 18 -8.74 25.76 -4.58
N VAL A 19 -9.31 26.14 -3.45
CA VAL A 19 -10.70 26.59 -3.35
C VAL A 19 -10.66 27.97 -2.75
N GLU A 20 -10.97 29.00 -3.57
CA GLU A 20 -10.81 30.40 -3.21
C GLU A 20 -9.37 30.72 -2.72
N ARG A 21 -9.19 30.90 -1.40
CA ARG A 21 -7.88 31.16 -0.78
C ARG A 21 -7.36 29.99 0.05
N THR A 22 -8.07 28.87 0.01
CA THR A 22 -7.73 27.66 0.78
C THR A 22 -6.94 26.70 -0.08
N VAL A 23 -5.82 26.25 0.40
CA VAL A 23 -5.07 25.10 -0.15
C VAL A 23 -5.60 23.84 0.47
N ILE A 24 -5.97 22.85 -0.35
CA ILE A 24 -6.30 21.49 0.09
C ILE A 24 -5.22 20.57 -0.47
N ALA A 25 -4.48 19.90 0.39
CA ALA A 25 -3.37 19.05 -0.04
C ALA A 25 -3.27 17.77 0.77
N LYS A 26 -2.90 16.68 0.11
CA LYS A 26 -2.47 15.41 0.71
C LYS A 26 -1.35 14.80 -0.12
N ALA A 27 -0.40 14.14 0.51
CA ALA A 27 0.68 13.42 -0.15
C ALA A 27 0.25 11.98 -0.53
N ASP A 28 1.10 11.27 -1.26
CA ASP A 28 0.91 9.85 -1.56
C ASP A 28 1.06 8.99 -0.29
N ALA A 29 0.60 7.76 -0.38
CA ALA A 29 0.81 6.75 0.67
C ALA A 29 2.28 6.33 0.77
N ASN A 30 2.62 5.66 1.89
CA ASN A 30 3.92 5.03 2.14
C ASN A 30 5.11 6.00 2.06
N ALA A 31 4.88 7.28 2.37
CA ALA A 31 5.88 8.35 2.29
C ALA A 31 6.57 8.47 0.92
N LYS A 32 5.93 8.01 -0.18
CA LYS A 32 6.45 8.19 -1.54
C LYS A 32 6.66 9.67 -1.88
N THR A 33 5.78 10.53 -1.34
CA THR A 33 5.90 11.98 -1.43
C THR A 33 5.59 12.65 -0.10
N VAL A 34 6.02 13.90 0.05
CA VAL A 34 5.70 14.75 1.20
C VAL A 34 5.38 16.16 0.72
N TYR A 35 4.36 16.80 1.30
CA TYR A 35 4.15 18.22 1.13
C TYR A 35 4.91 19.01 2.18
N ILE A 36 5.62 20.05 1.73
CA ILE A 36 6.26 21.06 2.58
C ILE A 36 5.42 22.32 2.46
N HIS A 37 4.71 22.67 3.52
CA HIS A 37 3.90 23.88 3.59
C HIS A 37 4.64 24.98 4.34
N ARG A 38 4.76 26.15 3.72
CA ARG A 38 5.27 27.36 4.35
C ARG A 38 4.13 28.35 4.47
N LEU A 39 3.84 28.77 5.69
CA LEU A 39 2.77 29.72 5.99
C LEU A 39 3.37 31.05 6.41
N SER A 40 2.94 32.13 5.76
CA SER A 40 3.31 33.49 6.11
C SER A 40 2.03 34.25 6.52
N TYR A 41 1.99 34.71 7.78
CA TYR A 41 0.88 35.50 8.28
C TYR A 41 1.20 36.97 8.20
N TYR A 42 0.29 37.77 7.67
CA TYR A 42 0.38 39.24 7.54
C TYR A 42 -0.60 39.91 8.51
N PRO A 43 -0.12 40.41 9.67
CA PRO A 43 -0.99 40.97 10.71
C PRO A 43 -1.81 42.20 10.25
N ALA A 44 -1.24 43.03 9.39
CA ALA A 44 -1.90 44.25 8.90
C ALA A 44 -3.16 43.95 8.08
N THR A 45 -3.16 42.90 7.28
CA THR A 45 -4.28 42.46 6.45
C THR A 45 -5.05 41.30 7.05
N LYS A 46 -4.56 40.71 8.13
CA LYS A 46 -5.09 39.46 8.75
C LYS A 46 -5.18 38.32 7.77
N THR A 47 -4.28 38.24 6.81
CA THR A 47 -4.26 37.18 5.78
C THR A 47 -3.10 36.22 6.00
N THR A 48 -3.29 34.97 5.56
CA THR A 48 -2.25 33.96 5.54
C THR A 48 -1.97 33.55 4.10
N GLN A 49 -0.71 33.58 3.71
CA GLN A 49 -0.24 33.02 2.46
C GLN A 49 0.30 31.62 2.71
N VAL A 50 -0.07 30.65 1.86
CA VAL A 50 0.42 29.26 1.91
C VAL A 50 1.20 28.97 0.63
N LEU A 51 2.46 28.58 0.79
CA LEU A 51 3.28 28.04 -0.28
C LEU A 51 3.47 26.55 -0.03
N SER A 52 2.95 25.73 -0.93
CA SER A 52 2.99 24.25 -0.84
C SER A 52 3.89 23.68 -1.92
N THR A 53 4.83 22.83 -1.54
CA THR A 53 5.75 22.14 -2.46
C THR A 53 5.63 20.65 -2.22
N LEU A 54 5.28 19.88 -3.26
CA LEU A 54 5.32 18.43 -3.23
C LEU A 54 6.76 17.97 -3.51
N LYS A 55 7.30 17.10 -2.66
CA LYS A 55 8.63 16.53 -2.80
C LYS A 55 8.53 15.02 -2.88
N VAL A 56 9.15 14.42 -3.88
CA VAL A 56 9.33 12.95 -3.97
C VAL A 56 10.39 12.53 -2.95
N ILE A 57 10.13 11.44 -2.26
CA ILE A 57 11.07 10.79 -1.35
C ILE A 57 11.64 9.58 -2.10
N ASP A 58 12.92 9.64 -2.40
CA ASP A 58 13.68 8.62 -3.12
C ASP A 58 15.02 8.32 -2.44
N ASP A 59 15.77 7.38 -2.99
CA ASP A 59 17.09 6.94 -2.51
C ASP A 59 18.18 8.01 -2.55
N LYS A 60 17.94 9.16 -3.19
CA LYS A 60 18.84 10.31 -3.21
C LYS A 60 18.78 11.15 -1.94
N ILE A 61 17.75 10.91 -1.11
CA ILE A 61 17.60 11.58 0.19
C ILE A 61 18.30 10.73 1.23
N PRO A 62 19.40 11.19 1.84
CA PRO A 62 20.10 10.42 2.85
C PRO A 62 19.20 10.22 4.08
N ALA A 63 19.26 9.01 4.65
CA ALA A 63 18.56 8.75 5.90
C ALA A 63 19.18 9.57 7.04
N ASP A 64 18.34 10.08 7.92
CA ASP A 64 18.78 10.70 9.16
C ASP A 64 19.23 9.60 10.17
N PRO A 65 20.46 9.62 10.68
CA PRO A 65 20.98 8.54 11.52
C PRO A 65 20.20 8.35 12.81
N ALA A 66 19.67 9.41 13.42
CA ALA A 66 18.91 9.32 14.65
C ALA A 66 17.53 8.68 14.39
N THR A 67 16.89 9.06 13.31
CA THR A 67 15.62 8.45 12.86
C THR A 67 15.82 6.99 12.48
N GLN A 68 16.92 6.65 11.80
CA GLN A 68 17.25 5.28 11.42
C GLN A 68 17.32 4.34 12.63
N LEU A 69 17.94 4.76 13.73
CA LEU A 69 17.99 3.98 14.97
C LEU A 69 16.59 3.72 15.55
N VAL A 70 15.68 4.68 15.43
CA VAL A 70 14.28 4.50 15.87
C VAL A 70 13.56 3.50 14.98
N VAL A 71 13.76 3.57 13.66
CA VAL A 71 13.18 2.61 12.70
C VAL A 71 13.67 1.19 13.02
N GLU A 72 14.99 1.00 13.11
CA GLU A 72 15.59 -0.31 13.43
C GLU A 72 15.07 -0.91 14.74
N LYS A 73 14.88 -0.08 15.76
CA LYS A 73 14.29 -0.52 17.04
C LYS A 73 12.90 -1.12 16.82
N TRP A 74 12.05 -0.44 16.07
CA TRP A 74 10.68 -0.90 15.83
C TRP A 74 10.60 -2.09 14.88
N GLU A 75 11.42 -2.12 13.83
CA GLU A 75 11.54 -3.29 12.95
C GLU A 75 11.96 -4.55 13.73
N ASN A 76 12.96 -4.44 14.59
CA ASN A 76 13.40 -5.57 15.42
C ASN A 76 12.28 -6.05 16.36
N GLN A 77 11.45 -5.15 16.89
CA GLN A 77 10.28 -5.53 17.70
C GLN A 77 9.23 -6.27 16.85
N VAL A 78 8.89 -5.76 15.66
CA VAL A 78 7.94 -6.40 14.75
C VAL A 78 8.43 -7.80 14.36
N PHE A 79 9.71 -7.92 14.00
CA PHE A 79 10.30 -9.22 13.64
C PHE A 79 10.31 -10.19 14.81
N GLY A 80 10.67 -9.73 16.00
CA GLY A 80 10.62 -10.56 17.20
C GLY A 80 9.21 -11.02 17.58
N LEU A 81 8.18 -10.22 17.30
CA LEU A 81 6.78 -10.65 17.46
C LEU A 81 6.40 -11.69 16.42
N ALA A 82 6.77 -11.49 15.15
CA ALA A 82 6.52 -12.45 14.08
C ALA A 82 7.19 -13.80 14.36
N GLU A 83 8.43 -13.79 14.85
CA GLU A 83 9.16 -15.01 15.23
C GLU A 83 8.47 -15.77 16.38
N LYS A 84 7.94 -15.06 17.39
CA LYS A 84 7.14 -15.68 18.47
C LYS A 84 5.84 -16.30 17.96
N MET A 85 5.30 -15.84 16.83
CA MET A 85 4.14 -16.41 16.17
C MET A 85 4.49 -17.57 15.22
N GLY A 86 5.78 -17.95 15.12
CA GLY A 86 6.26 -19.03 14.28
C GLY A 86 6.67 -18.64 12.87
N TYR A 87 6.70 -17.35 12.55
CA TYR A 87 7.18 -16.85 11.27
C TYR A 87 8.69 -16.63 11.25
N GLN A 88 9.27 -16.58 10.08
CA GLN A 88 10.68 -16.26 9.86
C GLN A 88 10.79 -15.03 8.95
N PRO A 89 10.56 -13.80 9.45
CA PRO A 89 10.36 -12.62 8.63
C PRO A 89 11.51 -12.32 7.67
N ARG A 90 12.74 -12.68 8.02
CA ARG A 90 13.94 -12.46 7.19
C ARG A 90 14.21 -13.61 6.20
N ARG A 91 13.44 -14.70 6.26
CA ARG A 91 13.61 -15.83 5.35
C ARG A 91 13.20 -15.44 3.93
N VAL A 92 14.11 -15.62 2.97
CA VAL A 92 13.80 -15.45 1.55
C VAL A 92 12.93 -16.63 1.10
N VAL A 93 11.73 -16.35 0.61
CA VAL A 93 10.76 -17.35 0.13
C VAL A 93 10.83 -17.54 -1.38
N MET A 94 11.26 -16.50 -2.12
CA MET A 94 11.54 -16.59 -3.55
C MET A 94 12.50 -15.49 -4.01
N ASN A 95 13.09 -15.68 -5.17
CA ASN A 95 13.79 -14.62 -5.89
C ASN A 95 13.10 -14.37 -7.23
N THR A 96 12.96 -13.11 -7.62
CA THR A 96 12.40 -12.75 -8.91
C THR A 96 13.30 -11.73 -9.62
N THR A 97 13.44 -11.90 -10.92
CA THR A 97 14.15 -10.96 -11.80
C THR A 97 13.20 -9.89 -12.35
N GLU A 98 11.91 -10.21 -12.45
CA GLU A 98 10.88 -9.28 -12.89
C GLU A 98 10.12 -8.74 -11.68
N PRO A 99 9.87 -7.42 -11.62
CA PRO A 99 9.06 -6.86 -10.55
C PRO A 99 7.66 -7.47 -10.53
N LEU A 100 7.24 -7.90 -9.34
CA LEU A 100 5.87 -8.34 -9.08
C LEU A 100 5.01 -7.11 -8.80
N GLU A 101 4.04 -6.87 -9.67
CA GLU A 101 3.17 -5.69 -9.61
C GLU A 101 2.07 -5.87 -8.58
N CYS A 102 2.11 -5.08 -7.50
CA CYS A 102 1.12 -5.06 -6.43
C CYS A 102 0.70 -3.63 -6.03
N THR A 103 0.90 -2.64 -6.92
CA THR A 103 0.39 -1.29 -6.67
C THR A 103 -1.13 -1.29 -6.67
N GLU A 104 -1.72 -0.53 -5.75
CA GLU A 104 -3.17 -0.58 -5.46
C GLU A 104 -4.02 -0.34 -6.69
N THR A 105 -3.69 0.67 -7.48
CA THR A 105 -4.46 1.04 -8.68
C THR A 105 -4.42 -0.04 -9.76
N ILE A 106 -3.27 -0.69 -9.96
CA ILE A 106 -3.10 -1.68 -11.02
C ILE A 106 -3.70 -3.03 -10.60
N ILE A 107 -3.43 -3.49 -9.36
CA ILE A 107 -3.92 -4.80 -8.92
C ILE A 107 -5.44 -4.85 -8.76
N ARG A 108 -6.10 -3.68 -8.60
CA ARG A 108 -7.56 -3.58 -8.52
C ARG A 108 -8.25 -3.44 -9.89
N SER A 109 -7.52 -3.07 -10.91
CA SER A 109 -8.08 -2.81 -12.25
C SER A 109 -7.60 -3.79 -13.32
N SER A 110 -6.58 -4.61 -13.01
CA SER A 110 -5.95 -5.48 -14.00
C SER A 110 -5.45 -6.78 -13.37
N GLN A 111 -5.32 -7.82 -14.19
CA GLN A 111 -4.62 -9.04 -13.81
C GLN A 111 -3.11 -8.77 -13.76
N THR A 112 -2.49 -8.94 -12.59
CA THR A 112 -1.06 -8.74 -12.41
C THR A 112 -0.33 -10.07 -12.20
N ASN A 113 1.00 -10.07 -12.42
CA ASN A 113 1.83 -11.24 -12.14
C ASN A 113 1.82 -11.60 -10.64
N PHE A 114 1.73 -10.60 -9.74
CA PHE A 114 1.59 -10.87 -8.30
C PHE A 114 0.21 -11.45 -7.97
N GLY A 115 -0.87 -10.91 -8.53
CA GLY A 115 -2.22 -11.45 -8.34
C GLY A 115 -2.33 -12.90 -8.82
N ARG A 116 -1.72 -13.20 -9.96
CA ARG A 116 -1.62 -14.58 -10.47
C ARG A 116 -0.85 -15.50 -9.52
N LEU A 117 0.30 -15.06 -9.03
CA LEU A 117 1.10 -15.81 -8.05
C LEU A 117 0.29 -16.12 -6.79
N ALA A 118 -0.49 -15.16 -6.29
CA ALA A 118 -1.35 -15.36 -5.12
C ALA A 118 -2.44 -16.41 -5.35
N VAL A 119 -3.06 -16.41 -6.54
CA VAL A 119 -4.06 -17.43 -6.94
C VAL A 119 -3.40 -18.82 -7.09
N GLU A 120 -2.24 -18.88 -7.71
CA GLU A 120 -1.47 -20.14 -7.83
C GLU A 120 -1.07 -20.72 -6.46
N ALA A 121 -0.72 -19.86 -5.51
CA ALA A 121 -0.47 -20.25 -4.13
C ALA A 121 -1.73 -20.82 -3.44
N CYS A 122 -2.90 -20.21 -3.67
CA CYS A 122 -4.18 -20.77 -3.19
C CYS A 122 -4.48 -22.13 -3.80
N GLN A 123 -4.22 -22.30 -5.10
CA GLN A 123 -4.37 -23.58 -5.79
C GLN A 123 -3.45 -24.66 -5.22
N ALA A 124 -2.20 -24.32 -4.96
CA ALA A 124 -1.23 -25.25 -4.38
C ALA A 124 -1.62 -25.67 -2.95
N ALA A 125 -2.14 -24.72 -2.16
CA ALA A 125 -2.55 -24.99 -0.77
C ALA A 125 -3.86 -25.79 -0.67
N MET A 126 -4.79 -25.64 -1.62
CA MET A 126 -6.10 -26.31 -1.62
C MET A 126 -6.48 -26.74 -3.05
N PRO A 127 -5.89 -27.82 -3.57
CA PRO A 127 -6.13 -28.27 -4.95
C PRO A 127 -7.54 -28.83 -5.17
N GLY A 128 -7.90 -29.01 -6.45
CA GLY A 128 -9.12 -29.72 -6.88
C GLY A 128 -10.39 -28.84 -6.86
N ALA A 129 -10.25 -27.54 -7.09
CA ALA A 129 -11.34 -26.67 -7.49
C ALA A 129 -11.24 -26.32 -8.99
N ASP A 130 -12.38 -26.00 -9.62
CA ASP A 130 -12.43 -25.61 -11.03
C ASP A 130 -11.97 -24.16 -11.24
N VAL A 131 -12.17 -23.32 -10.21
CA VAL A 131 -11.85 -21.87 -10.23
C VAL A 131 -11.21 -21.48 -8.91
N TYR A 132 -10.17 -20.64 -9.00
CA TYR A 132 -9.53 -20.01 -7.86
C TYR A 132 -9.65 -18.50 -7.96
N TRP A 133 -9.99 -17.89 -6.86
CA TRP A 133 -10.32 -16.47 -6.83
C TRP A 133 -9.86 -15.83 -5.53
N ILE A 134 -9.27 -14.64 -5.62
CA ILE A 134 -8.87 -13.83 -4.47
C ILE A 134 -9.34 -12.39 -4.70
N ASN A 135 -9.83 -11.76 -3.65
CA ASN A 135 -10.12 -10.33 -3.69
C ASN A 135 -8.81 -9.52 -3.75
N SER A 136 -8.66 -8.71 -4.80
CA SER A 136 -7.48 -7.85 -4.98
C SER A 136 -7.25 -6.88 -3.80
N GLY A 137 -8.33 -6.41 -3.15
CA GLY A 137 -8.26 -5.58 -1.96
C GLY A 137 -7.64 -6.26 -0.73
N SER A 138 -7.41 -7.57 -0.76
CA SER A 138 -6.66 -8.29 0.28
C SER A 138 -5.15 -8.09 0.17
N MET A 139 -4.66 -7.70 -1.00
CA MET A 139 -3.25 -7.43 -1.28
C MET A 139 -2.96 -5.94 -1.03
N ARG A 140 -2.29 -5.64 0.09
CA ARG A 140 -2.19 -4.27 0.65
C ARG A 140 -0.83 -3.63 0.53
N LEU A 141 0.09 -4.22 -0.23
CA LEU A 141 1.46 -3.73 -0.35
C LEU A 141 1.54 -2.32 -0.95
N ASP A 142 0.74 -2.04 -1.99
CA ASP A 142 0.75 -0.80 -2.78
C ASP A 142 2.15 -0.44 -3.31
N ASP A 143 2.89 -1.45 -3.76
CA ASP A 143 4.25 -1.32 -4.28
C ASP A 143 4.58 -2.49 -5.21
N ARG A 144 5.82 -2.52 -5.71
CA ARG A 144 6.39 -3.61 -6.49
C ARG A 144 7.42 -4.36 -5.67
N LEU A 145 7.44 -5.69 -5.79
CA LEU A 145 8.47 -6.53 -5.18
C LEU A 145 9.44 -7.02 -6.25
N SER A 146 10.74 -6.94 -6.00
CA SER A 146 11.78 -7.44 -6.89
C SER A 146 12.98 -7.97 -6.11
N GLY A 147 13.77 -8.85 -6.74
CA GLY A 147 14.91 -9.48 -6.09
C GLY A 147 14.50 -10.54 -5.08
N ALA A 148 15.10 -10.52 -3.90
CA ALA A 148 14.82 -11.46 -2.82
C ALA A 148 13.53 -11.07 -2.10
N ILE A 149 12.50 -11.87 -2.25
CA ILE A 149 11.20 -11.69 -1.56
C ILE A 149 11.24 -12.47 -0.25
N THR A 150 10.98 -11.78 0.84
CA THR A 150 11.01 -12.35 2.18
C THR A 150 9.62 -12.77 2.68
N GLU A 151 9.58 -13.57 3.72
CA GLU A 151 8.34 -13.92 4.40
C GLU A 151 7.64 -12.66 4.97
N PHE A 152 8.42 -11.66 5.40
CA PHE A 152 7.88 -10.37 5.82
C PHE A 152 7.20 -9.61 4.68
N ASP A 153 7.71 -9.70 3.44
CA ASP A 153 7.04 -9.10 2.28
C ASP A 153 5.67 -9.73 2.03
N VAL A 154 5.56 -11.04 2.23
CA VAL A 154 4.25 -11.74 2.15
C VAL A 154 3.33 -11.28 3.30
N MET A 155 3.84 -11.19 4.53
CA MET A 155 3.05 -10.76 5.70
C MET A 155 2.51 -9.34 5.52
N ARG A 156 3.33 -8.39 5.07
CA ARG A 156 2.90 -7.01 4.87
C ARG A 156 1.96 -6.85 3.67
N THR A 157 2.01 -7.80 2.72
CA THR A 157 1.09 -7.82 1.59
C THR A 157 -0.30 -8.32 2.00
N PHE A 158 -0.37 -9.31 2.89
CA PHE A 158 -1.61 -9.88 3.41
C PHE A 158 -1.76 -9.63 4.92
N PRO A 159 -1.90 -8.37 5.37
CA PRO A 159 -1.89 -8.03 6.80
C PRO A 159 -3.16 -8.46 7.53
N TYR A 160 -4.24 -8.72 6.80
CA TYR A 160 -5.49 -9.19 7.37
C TYR A 160 -5.53 -10.70 7.31
N GLY A 161 -5.42 -11.39 8.39
CA GLY A 161 -5.55 -12.85 8.40
C GLY A 161 -6.77 -13.34 7.61
N GLY A 162 -6.70 -14.56 7.09
CA GLY A 162 -7.79 -15.13 6.32
C GLY A 162 -7.66 -16.65 6.23
N LYS A 163 -8.70 -17.29 5.70
CA LYS A 163 -8.71 -18.72 5.43
C LYS A 163 -9.06 -18.94 3.96
N ILE A 164 -8.37 -19.90 3.35
CA ILE A 164 -8.79 -20.42 2.04
C ILE A 164 -10.00 -21.34 2.31
N VAL A 165 -11.07 -21.11 1.57
CA VAL A 165 -12.28 -21.93 1.66
C VAL A 165 -12.62 -22.53 0.30
N LYS A 166 -13.14 -23.76 0.28
CA LYS A 166 -13.66 -24.42 -0.92
C LYS A 166 -15.18 -24.40 -0.84
N LEU A 167 -15.81 -23.88 -1.88
CA LEU A 167 -17.26 -23.76 -1.99
C LEU A 167 -17.75 -24.53 -3.22
N GLN A 168 -18.95 -25.09 -3.12
CA GLN A 168 -19.66 -25.61 -4.28
C GLN A 168 -20.77 -24.63 -4.61
N LEU A 169 -20.72 -24.06 -5.81
CA LEU A 169 -21.64 -23.01 -6.24
C LEU A 169 -22.25 -23.37 -7.61
N PRO A 170 -23.51 -23.00 -7.86
CA PRO A 170 -24.06 -23.00 -9.23
C PRO A 170 -23.25 -22.09 -10.14
N GLY A 171 -23.04 -22.48 -11.41
CA GLY A 171 -22.32 -21.69 -12.39
C GLY A 171 -22.90 -20.28 -12.61
N THR A 172 -24.22 -20.13 -12.46
CA THR A 172 -24.92 -18.84 -12.53
C THR A 172 -24.50 -17.88 -11.42
N VAL A 173 -24.23 -18.37 -10.21
CA VAL A 173 -23.72 -17.56 -9.08
C VAL A 173 -22.29 -17.10 -9.35
N LEU A 174 -21.44 -17.98 -9.88
CA LEU A 174 -20.09 -17.63 -10.28
C LEU A 174 -20.08 -16.58 -11.40
N GLN A 175 -20.94 -16.74 -12.41
CA GLN A 175 -21.08 -15.78 -13.51
C GLN A 175 -21.48 -14.39 -13.01
N GLU A 176 -22.45 -14.33 -12.09
CA GLU A 176 -22.89 -13.05 -11.50
C GLU A 176 -21.81 -12.41 -10.65
N ALA A 177 -21.08 -13.18 -9.85
CA ALA A 177 -19.98 -12.69 -9.05
C ALA A 177 -18.86 -12.10 -9.93
N LEU A 178 -18.51 -12.76 -11.05
CA LEU A 178 -17.55 -12.24 -12.02
C LEU A 178 -18.05 -10.97 -12.70
N ARG A 179 -19.33 -10.91 -13.06
CA ARG A 179 -19.94 -9.71 -13.66
C ARG A 179 -19.83 -8.51 -12.70
N ILE A 180 -20.14 -8.69 -11.42
CA ILE A 180 -20.02 -7.62 -10.42
C ILE A 180 -18.56 -7.21 -10.18
N SER A 181 -17.62 -8.15 -10.23
CA SER A 181 -16.20 -7.84 -9.99
C SER A 181 -15.52 -7.07 -11.13
N MET A 182 -16.16 -6.98 -12.31
CA MET A 182 -15.65 -6.31 -13.51
C MET A 182 -16.31 -4.95 -13.75
N THR A 183 -17.25 -4.52 -12.92
CA THR A 183 -17.90 -3.20 -12.94
C THR A 183 -17.27 -2.23 -11.95
#